data_5e4d75bb00678b92692fc1985df686a5
#
_entry.id   5e4d75bb00678b92692fc1985df686a5
#
_cell.length_a   1.000
_cell.length_b   1.000
_cell.length_c   1.000
_cell.angle_alpha   90.00
_cell.angle_beta   90.00
_cell.angle_gamma   90.00
#
_symmetry.space_group_name_H-M   'P 1'
#
loop_
_entity.id
_entity.type
_entity.pdbx_description
1 polymer ?
#
loop_
_entity_poly.entity_id
_entity_poly.type
_entity_poly.pdbx_seq_one_letter_code
_entity_poly.pdbx_strand_id
1 'polypeptide(L)'
;MGLHRVIRRYRKRGGRAALRYVWRLQKNNLIRVANLVGPAHRQCPCCGWSGMRFLDYAGHRQNGVICPRCGSHPRHRALWTYLADQLARLEAGSAILHLSAEQNLIPVFERRNDLRYVTSDLKLESAMVRADATHLPFPSNSFQMIVSSHMLEHVENDRAVIAEFARTLTPGGEAVVMVPTRPDWRTAGTREFGAPNLREGHWRLYGCDFKQRLRASGLEDRTIATAELECAEACELMDDAIFIGRKPLARAS
;
A
#
# COMPACT_ATOMS: atom_id res chain seq x y z
N MET A 1 12.15 -24.52 -2.92
CA MET A 1 12.22 -23.20 -2.23
C MET A 1 11.93 -23.22 -0.71
N GLY A 2 11.39 -24.28 -0.12
CA GLY A 2 11.03 -24.33 1.31
C GLY A 2 12.17 -24.59 2.29
N LEU A 3 13.03 -25.57 2.04
CA LEU A 3 14.03 -26.07 3.01
C LEU A 3 15.04 -24.98 3.44
N HIS A 4 15.57 -24.22 2.52
CA HIS A 4 16.52 -23.14 2.83
C HIS A 4 15.92 -22.07 3.78
N ARG A 5 14.64 -21.73 3.63
CA ARG A 5 13.93 -20.80 4.53
C ARG A 5 13.69 -21.40 5.92
N VAL A 6 13.45 -22.72 6.02
CA VAL A 6 13.33 -23.44 7.31
C VAL A 6 14.67 -23.41 8.05
N ILE A 7 15.77 -23.77 7.37
CA ILE A 7 17.13 -23.78 7.93
C ILE A 7 17.53 -22.37 8.39
N ARG A 8 17.28 -21.34 7.57
CA ARG A 8 17.56 -19.94 7.94
C ARG A 8 16.78 -19.49 9.18
N ARG A 9 15.50 -19.91 9.33
CA ARG A 9 14.71 -19.61 10.53
C ARG A 9 15.19 -20.37 11.76
N TYR A 10 15.57 -21.64 11.60
CA TYR A 10 16.16 -22.42 12.68
C TYR A 10 17.42 -21.74 13.22
N ARG A 11 18.34 -21.36 12.33
CA ARG A 11 19.59 -20.67 12.71
C ARG A 11 19.37 -19.31 13.36
N LYS A 12 18.35 -18.53 12.91
CA LYS A 12 18.11 -17.17 13.41
C LYS A 12 17.18 -17.09 14.63
N ARG A 13 16.24 -18.00 14.80
CA ARG A 13 15.12 -17.89 15.75
C ARG A 13 14.84 -19.18 16.53
N GLY A 14 15.64 -20.23 16.37
CA GLY A 14 15.53 -21.51 17.09
C GLY A 14 14.44 -22.45 16.56
N GLY A 15 14.43 -23.68 17.08
CA GLY A 15 13.60 -24.78 16.60
C GLY A 15 12.10 -24.53 16.67
N ARG A 16 11.60 -23.89 17.74
CA ARG A 16 10.17 -23.57 17.88
C ARG A 16 9.64 -22.63 16.76
N ALA A 17 10.48 -21.70 16.30
CA ALA A 17 10.12 -20.80 15.22
C ALA A 17 10.14 -21.52 13.85
N ALA A 18 11.06 -22.46 13.66
CA ALA A 18 11.13 -23.30 12.46
C ALA A 18 9.91 -24.23 12.39
N LEU A 19 9.54 -24.90 13.48
CA LEU A 19 8.35 -25.76 13.56
C LEU A 19 7.05 -24.98 13.26
N ARG A 20 6.88 -23.81 13.86
CA ARG A 20 5.70 -22.94 13.54
C ARG A 20 5.66 -22.54 12.08
N TYR A 21 6.80 -22.34 11.45
CA TYR A 21 6.86 -22.03 10.02
C TYR A 21 6.45 -23.21 9.15
N VAL A 22 6.96 -24.41 9.45
CA VAL A 22 6.60 -25.65 8.74
C VAL A 22 5.11 -25.94 8.90
N TRP A 23 4.60 -25.89 10.13
CA TRP A 23 3.16 -26.09 10.39
C TRP A 23 2.29 -25.12 9.58
N ARG A 24 2.67 -23.85 9.47
CA ARG A 24 1.95 -22.86 8.65
C ARG A 24 2.02 -23.19 7.16
N LEU A 25 3.15 -23.67 6.66
CA LEU A 25 3.23 -24.12 5.26
C LEU A 25 2.25 -25.25 4.98
N GLN A 26 2.16 -26.24 5.88
CA GLN A 26 1.22 -27.34 5.77
C GLN A 26 -0.23 -26.83 5.83
N LYS A 27 -0.55 -25.98 6.79
CA LYS A 27 -1.86 -25.35 6.91
C LYS A 27 -2.23 -24.57 5.64
N ASN A 28 -1.33 -23.79 5.09
CA ASN A 28 -1.57 -23.07 3.84
C ASN A 28 -1.78 -23.99 2.64
N ASN A 29 -1.10 -25.15 2.59
CA ASN A 29 -1.35 -26.14 1.55
C ASN A 29 -2.76 -26.74 1.68
N LEU A 30 -3.21 -27.05 2.90
CA LEU A 30 -4.59 -27.49 3.13
C LEU A 30 -5.61 -26.43 2.73
N ILE A 31 -5.37 -25.16 3.07
CA ILE A 31 -6.23 -24.04 2.65
C ILE A 31 -6.27 -23.95 1.11
N ARG A 32 -5.15 -24.13 0.40
CA ARG A 32 -5.12 -24.14 -1.07
C ARG A 32 -5.99 -25.24 -1.65
N VAL A 33 -5.92 -26.45 -1.09
CA VAL A 33 -6.77 -27.57 -1.51
C VAL A 33 -8.25 -27.28 -1.22
N ALA A 34 -8.57 -26.80 -0.01
CA ALA A 34 -9.93 -26.42 0.36
C ALA A 34 -10.52 -25.35 -0.57
N ASN A 35 -9.69 -24.39 -1.01
CA ASN A 35 -10.12 -23.35 -1.96
C ASN A 35 -10.47 -23.87 -3.36
N LEU A 36 -10.11 -25.13 -3.72
CA LEU A 36 -10.47 -25.72 -5.01
C LEU A 36 -11.90 -26.29 -5.03
N VAL A 37 -12.42 -26.67 -3.86
CA VAL A 37 -13.70 -27.40 -3.76
C VAL A 37 -14.74 -26.70 -2.89
N GLY A 38 -14.33 -25.74 -2.07
CA GLY A 38 -15.20 -25.06 -1.12
C GLY A 38 -15.88 -23.80 -1.68
N PRO A 39 -16.88 -23.28 -0.98
CA PRO A 39 -17.61 -22.10 -1.39
C PRO A 39 -16.71 -20.84 -1.37
N ALA A 40 -16.97 -19.92 -2.30
CA ALA A 40 -16.21 -18.69 -2.45
C ALA A 40 -16.76 -17.58 -1.54
N HIS A 41 -16.20 -17.45 -0.35
CA HIS A 41 -16.57 -16.41 0.62
C HIS A 41 -15.62 -15.21 0.59
N ARG A 42 -14.45 -15.36 -0.05
CA ARG A 42 -13.41 -14.33 -0.12
C ARG A 42 -13.09 -13.98 -1.56
N GLN A 43 -12.80 -12.70 -1.77
CA GLN A 43 -12.51 -12.14 -3.09
C GLN A 43 -11.26 -11.26 -3.07
N CYS A 44 -10.44 -11.37 -4.10
CA CYS A 44 -9.27 -10.51 -4.27
C CYS A 44 -9.48 -9.56 -5.46
N PRO A 45 -9.74 -8.28 -5.25
CA PRO A 45 -9.98 -7.32 -6.33
C PRO A 45 -8.74 -7.10 -7.20
N CYS A 46 -7.52 -7.31 -6.66
CA CYS A 46 -6.28 -7.13 -7.43
C CYS A 46 -6.14 -8.12 -8.58
N CYS A 47 -6.62 -9.38 -8.43
CA CYS A 47 -6.41 -10.42 -9.43
C CYS A 47 -7.66 -11.22 -9.82
N GLY A 48 -8.82 -10.90 -9.25
CA GLY A 48 -10.08 -11.60 -9.50
C GLY A 48 -10.15 -13.03 -8.89
N TRP A 49 -9.21 -13.38 -7.97
CA TRP A 49 -9.30 -14.66 -7.28
C TRP A 49 -10.49 -14.66 -6.31
N SER A 50 -11.20 -15.81 -6.25
CA SER A 50 -12.23 -16.09 -5.25
C SER A 50 -12.01 -17.46 -4.62
N GLY A 51 -12.44 -17.67 -3.37
CA GLY A 51 -12.30 -18.93 -2.63
C GLY A 51 -12.76 -18.82 -1.18
N MET A 52 -12.57 -19.90 -0.43
CA MET A 52 -13.02 -19.97 0.96
C MET A 52 -12.23 -19.03 1.88
N ARG A 53 -10.90 -18.96 1.71
CA ARG A 53 -10.03 -18.29 2.66
C ARG A 53 -8.72 -17.86 2.04
N PHE A 54 -8.21 -16.72 2.48
CA PHE A 54 -6.83 -16.28 2.23
C PHE A 54 -5.82 -17.10 3.05
N LEU A 55 -4.55 -17.08 2.65
CA LEU A 55 -3.45 -17.79 3.31
C LEU A 55 -2.94 -17.04 4.53
N ASP A 56 -2.38 -17.77 5.49
CA ASP A 56 -1.76 -17.20 6.67
C ASP A 56 -0.35 -16.63 6.35
N TYR A 57 0.00 -15.50 6.95
CA TYR A 57 1.31 -14.86 6.80
C TYR A 57 2.06 -14.75 8.13
N ALA A 58 3.35 -15.10 8.10
CA ALA A 58 4.19 -15.17 9.30
C ALA A 58 4.43 -13.84 10.02
N GLY A 59 4.36 -12.76 9.31
CA GLY A 59 4.60 -11.40 9.82
C GLY A 59 3.33 -10.68 10.28
N HIS A 60 2.17 -11.30 10.10
CA HIS A 60 0.89 -10.68 10.42
C HIS A 60 0.27 -11.25 11.70
N ARG A 61 -0.41 -10.39 12.48
CA ARG A 61 -1.11 -10.84 13.71
C ARG A 61 -2.36 -11.66 13.37
N GLN A 62 -3.01 -11.34 12.27
CA GLN A 62 -4.20 -12.05 11.80
C GLN A 62 -3.84 -13.18 10.83
N ASN A 63 -4.64 -14.23 10.83
CA ASN A 63 -4.58 -15.32 9.87
C ASN A 63 -5.45 -15.00 8.65
N GLY A 64 -5.19 -15.66 7.53
CA GLY A 64 -6.02 -15.53 6.35
C GLY A 64 -5.89 -14.20 5.62
N VAL A 65 -4.68 -13.65 5.49
CA VAL A 65 -4.47 -12.29 4.96
C VAL A 65 -3.84 -12.23 3.57
N ILE A 66 -3.22 -13.33 3.08
CA ILE A 66 -2.50 -13.36 1.80
C ILE A 66 -3.35 -13.98 0.70
N CYS A 67 -3.53 -13.30 -0.41
CA CYS A 67 -4.17 -13.87 -1.59
C CYS A 67 -3.36 -15.07 -2.11
N PRO A 68 -3.98 -16.26 -2.30
CA PRO A 68 -3.28 -17.44 -2.81
C PRO A 68 -2.73 -17.27 -4.23
N ARG A 69 -3.33 -16.39 -5.03
CA ARG A 69 -3.01 -16.18 -6.45
C ARG A 69 -1.95 -15.11 -6.64
N CYS A 70 -2.18 -13.89 -6.16
CA CYS A 70 -1.28 -12.76 -6.41
C CYS A 70 -0.42 -12.34 -5.20
N GLY A 71 -0.60 -12.94 -4.02
CA GLY A 71 0.14 -12.59 -2.81
C GLY A 71 -0.25 -11.25 -2.18
N SER A 72 -1.33 -10.59 -2.65
CA SER A 72 -1.77 -9.31 -2.10
C SER A 72 -2.14 -9.41 -0.62
N HIS A 73 -1.76 -8.39 0.14
CA HIS A 73 -2.14 -8.15 1.54
C HIS A 73 -3.46 -7.36 1.62
N PRO A 74 -4.10 -7.25 2.81
CA PRO A 74 -5.30 -6.42 3.00
C PRO A 74 -5.13 -5.00 2.49
N ARG A 75 -4.00 -4.33 2.81
CA ARG A 75 -3.71 -2.97 2.35
C ARG A 75 -3.67 -2.84 0.82
N HIS A 76 -3.10 -3.84 0.11
CA HIS A 76 -3.07 -3.81 -1.36
C HIS A 76 -4.49 -3.93 -1.94
N ARG A 77 -5.32 -4.77 -1.33
CA ARG A 77 -6.73 -4.92 -1.74
C ARG A 77 -7.53 -3.66 -1.47
N ALA A 78 -7.36 -3.06 -0.28
CA ALA A 78 -8.00 -1.80 0.08
C ALA A 78 -7.59 -0.68 -0.89
N LEU A 79 -6.29 -0.51 -1.10
CA LEU A 79 -5.77 0.49 -2.04
C LEU A 79 -6.31 0.28 -3.44
N TRP A 80 -6.28 -0.97 -3.93
CA TRP A 80 -6.80 -1.29 -5.26
C TRP A 80 -8.31 -1.07 -5.39
N THR A 81 -9.10 -1.44 -4.37
CA THR A 81 -10.55 -1.19 -4.38
C THR A 81 -10.86 0.29 -4.58
N TYR A 82 -10.13 1.17 -3.90
CA TYR A 82 -10.27 2.62 -4.12
C TYR A 82 -9.77 3.06 -5.50
N LEU A 83 -8.58 2.60 -5.90
CA LEU A 83 -7.91 3.05 -7.12
C LEU A 83 -8.63 2.61 -8.39
N ALA A 84 -9.32 1.46 -8.40
CA ALA A 84 -9.97 0.94 -9.58
C ALA A 84 -10.93 1.96 -10.22
N ASP A 85 -11.77 2.58 -9.40
CA ASP A 85 -12.72 3.62 -9.86
C ASP A 85 -12.00 4.90 -10.27
N GLN A 86 -10.95 5.29 -9.53
CA GLN A 86 -10.20 6.50 -9.86
C GLN A 86 -9.44 6.35 -11.18
N LEU A 87 -8.82 5.19 -11.40
CA LEU A 87 -8.12 4.88 -12.65
C LEU A 87 -9.07 4.85 -13.85
N ALA A 88 -10.29 4.35 -13.65
CA ALA A 88 -11.31 4.32 -14.71
C ALA A 88 -11.70 5.72 -15.20
N ARG A 89 -11.57 6.74 -14.35
CA ARG A 89 -11.91 8.15 -14.66
C ARG A 89 -10.76 8.93 -15.30
N LEU A 90 -9.53 8.39 -15.27
CA LEU A 90 -8.40 9.05 -15.90
C LEU A 90 -8.49 8.97 -17.42
N GLU A 91 -8.25 10.09 -18.07
CA GLU A 91 -8.16 10.18 -19.52
C GLU A 91 -6.92 9.48 -20.05
N ALA A 92 -7.00 8.99 -21.28
CA ALA A 92 -5.83 8.41 -21.96
C ALA A 92 -4.67 9.41 -22.01
N GLY A 93 -3.46 8.92 -21.79
CA GLY A 93 -2.26 9.76 -21.70
C GLY A 93 -2.00 10.38 -20.33
N SER A 94 -2.94 10.26 -19.36
CA SER A 94 -2.72 10.70 -17.99
C SER A 94 -1.51 10.00 -17.37
N ALA A 95 -0.73 10.73 -16.58
CA ALA A 95 0.49 10.22 -15.94
C ALA A 95 0.24 9.84 -14.48
N ILE A 96 0.75 8.67 -14.09
CA ILE A 96 0.70 8.15 -12.72
C ILE A 96 2.12 7.93 -12.22
N LEU A 97 2.44 8.44 -11.04
CA LEU A 97 3.65 8.12 -10.30
C LEU A 97 3.33 7.16 -9.15
N HIS A 98 3.97 6.01 -9.13
CA HIS A 98 3.84 5.04 -8.04
C HIS A 98 5.18 4.95 -7.30
N LEU A 99 5.22 5.48 -6.08
CA LEU A 99 6.41 5.49 -5.24
C LEU A 99 6.50 4.19 -4.44
N SER A 100 7.69 3.60 -4.40
CA SER A 100 7.97 2.30 -3.75
C SER A 100 6.95 1.23 -4.15
N ALA A 101 6.70 1.11 -5.45
CA ALA A 101 5.63 0.32 -6.02
C ALA A 101 5.69 -1.15 -5.59
N GLU A 102 4.61 -1.63 -4.99
CA GLU A 102 4.50 -3.02 -4.61
C GLU A 102 4.31 -3.93 -5.83
N GLN A 103 5.14 -4.97 -5.92
CA GLN A 103 5.16 -5.93 -7.04
C GLN A 103 3.79 -6.56 -7.34
N ASN A 104 2.92 -6.64 -6.35
CA ASN A 104 1.56 -7.20 -6.50
C ASN A 104 0.59 -6.25 -7.19
N LEU A 105 0.88 -4.94 -7.17
CA LEU A 105 0.04 -3.90 -7.74
C LEU A 105 0.50 -3.45 -9.13
N ILE A 106 1.80 -3.53 -9.44
CA ILE A 106 2.34 -3.15 -10.74
C ILE A 106 1.52 -3.73 -11.90
N PRO A 107 1.25 -5.07 -11.98
CA PRO A 107 0.51 -5.63 -13.10
C PRO A 107 -0.93 -5.14 -13.23
N VAL A 108 -1.47 -4.54 -12.16
CA VAL A 108 -2.84 -4.01 -12.17
C VAL A 108 -2.88 -2.64 -12.84
N PHE A 109 -1.86 -1.81 -12.58
CA PHE A 109 -1.69 -0.51 -13.26
C PHE A 109 -1.35 -0.69 -14.74
N GLU A 110 -0.49 -1.65 -15.07
CA GLU A 110 -0.06 -1.94 -16.45
C GLU A 110 -1.20 -2.41 -17.37
N ARG A 111 -2.35 -2.84 -16.83
CA ARG A 111 -3.55 -3.14 -17.63
C ARG A 111 -4.12 -1.90 -18.34
N ARG A 112 -3.89 -0.71 -17.81
CA ARG A 112 -4.22 0.58 -18.40
C ARG A 112 -3.03 1.07 -19.24
N ASN A 113 -2.77 0.37 -20.34
CA ASN A 113 -1.67 0.67 -21.27
C ASN A 113 -1.81 2.01 -22.03
N ASP A 114 -2.96 2.64 -21.89
CA ASP A 114 -3.26 4.00 -22.36
C ASP A 114 -2.79 5.09 -21.39
N LEU A 115 -2.33 4.73 -20.18
CA LEU A 115 -1.81 5.65 -19.18
C LEU A 115 -0.27 5.62 -19.15
N ARG A 116 0.35 6.73 -18.78
CA ARG A 116 1.80 6.82 -18.55
C ARG A 116 2.10 6.43 -17.09
N TYR A 117 2.33 5.15 -16.85
CA TYR A 117 2.65 4.63 -15.54
C TYR A 117 4.17 4.67 -15.28
N VAL A 118 4.58 5.35 -14.22
CA VAL A 118 5.99 5.51 -13.81
C VAL A 118 6.16 5.01 -12.39
N THR A 119 7.14 4.14 -12.15
CA THR A 119 7.53 3.69 -10.80
C THR A 119 8.82 4.38 -10.37
N SER A 120 8.90 4.79 -9.10
CA SER A 120 10.11 5.38 -8.52
C SER A 120 10.40 4.81 -7.14
N ASP A 121 11.68 4.56 -6.86
CA ASP A 121 12.16 4.10 -5.54
C ASP A 121 13.61 4.54 -5.34
N LEU A 122 14.02 4.73 -4.08
CA LEU A 122 15.40 5.09 -3.74
C LEU A 122 16.37 3.90 -3.88
N LYS A 123 15.91 2.69 -3.60
CA LYS A 123 16.74 1.48 -3.44
C LYS A 123 16.36 0.33 -4.38
N LEU A 124 15.13 0.32 -4.89
CA LEU A 124 14.61 -0.78 -5.70
C LEU A 124 15.12 -0.68 -7.13
N GLU A 125 16.01 -1.57 -7.53
CA GLU A 125 16.61 -1.60 -8.87
C GLU A 125 15.58 -1.85 -9.99
N SER A 126 14.43 -2.44 -9.66
CA SER A 126 13.34 -2.68 -10.61
C SER A 126 12.43 -1.47 -10.83
N ALA A 127 12.62 -0.36 -10.12
CA ALA A 127 11.90 0.87 -10.38
C ALA A 127 12.39 1.53 -11.67
N MET A 128 11.48 2.15 -12.42
CA MET A 128 11.81 2.84 -13.69
C MET A 128 12.70 4.07 -13.45
N VAL A 129 12.52 4.75 -12.31
CA VAL A 129 13.30 5.92 -11.91
C VAL A 129 13.83 5.71 -10.50
N ARG A 130 15.14 5.81 -10.33
CA ARG A 130 15.76 5.83 -9.00
C ARG A 130 15.79 7.26 -8.48
N ALA A 131 15.03 7.55 -7.41
CA ALA A 131 14.97 8.90 -6.85
C ALA A 131 14.67 8.88 -5.35
N ASP A 132 15.13 9.94 -4.68
CA ASP A 132 14.70 10.31 -3.34
C ASP A 132 13.34 11.01 -3.43
N ALA A 133 12.35 10.50 -2.71
CA ALA A 133 11.00 11.07 -2.71
C ALA A 133 10.94 12.49 -2.13
N THR A 134 11.95 12.92 -1.38
CA THR A 134 12.08 14.31 -0.89
C THR A 134 12.55 15.30 -1.96
N HIS A 135 13.05 14.79 -3.10
CA HIS A 135 13.56 15.57 -4.25
C HIS A 135 13.29 14.82 -5.55
N LEU A 136 12.04 14.80 -5.99
CA LEU A 136 11.63 14.06 -7.18
C LEU A 136 12.18 14.72 -8.47
N PRO A 137 12.80 13.95 -9.39
CA PRO A 137 13.39 14.49 -10.62
C PRO A 137 12.34 14.73 -11.72
N PHE A 138 11.14 15.13 -11.34
CA PHE A 138 10.05 15.41 -12.25
C PHE A 138 9.69 16.90 -12.21
N PRO A 139 9.30 17.50 -13.35
CA PRO A 139 8.77 18.85 -13.39
C PRO A 139 7.54 19.04 -12.51
N SER A 140 7.24 20.27 -12.14
CA SER A 140 5.95 20.59 -11.51
C SER A 140 4.78 20.26 -12.45
N ASN A 141 3.64 19.87 -11.90
CA ASN A 141 2.42 19.55 -12.66
C ASN A 141 2.60 18.42 -13.70
N SER A 142 3.31 17.35 -13.33
CA SER A 142 3.60 16.21 -14.21
C SER A 142 2.60 15.07 -14.12
N PHE A 143 1.93 14.89 -12.97
CA PHE A 143 1.13 13.70 -12.69
C PHE A 143 -0.30 14.04 -12.31
N GLN A 144 -1.25 13.31 -12.89
CA GLN A 144 -2.66 13.34 -12.51
C GLN A 144 -2.90 12.54 -11.22
N MET A 145 -2.06 11.54 -10.97
CA MET A 145 -2.14 10.71 -9.78
C MET A 145 -0.75 10.36 -9.25
N ILE A 146 -0.60 10.41 -7.93
CA ILE A 146 0.56 9.85 -7.21
C ILE A 146 0.03 8.79 -6.26
N VAL A 147 0.66 7.61 -6.26
CA VAL A 147 0.35 6.51 -5.34
C VAL A 147 1.55 6.27 -4.45
N SER A 148 1.32 6.25 -3.13
CA SER A 148 2.34 5.95 -2.12
C SER A 148 1.75 5.07 -1.03
N SER A 149 2.28 3.86 -0.90
CA SER A 149 1.81 2.89 0.08
C SER A 149 2.98 2.42 0.94
N HIS A 150 2.86 2.62 2.26
CA HIS A 150 3.84 2.16 3.25
C HIS A 150 5.30 2.56 2.94
N MET A 151 5.50 3.81 2.52
CA MET A 151 6.81 4.40 2.22
C MET A 151 7.15 5.58 3.15
N LEU A 152 6.17 6.47 3.41
CA LEU A 152 6.39 7.70 4.16
C LEU A 152 6.89 7.49 5.59
N GLU A 153 6.51 6.39 6.23
CA GLU A 153 6.98 6.02 7.57
C GLU A 153 8.48 5.75 7.65
N HIS A 154 9.11 5.43 6.51
CA HIS A 154 10.54 5.18 6.39
C HIS A 154 11.36 6.44 6.08
N VAL A 155 10.69 7.55 5.79
CA VAL A 155 11.34 8.83 5.47
C VAL A 155 11.33 9.73 6.70
N GLU A 156 12.50 10.25 7.08
CA GLU A 156 12.63 11.14 8.23
C GLU A 156 11.80 12.42 8.03
N ASN A 157 11.98 13.08 6.89
CA ASN A 157 11.25 14.28 6.53
C ASN A 157 10.09 13.98 5.57
N ASP A 158 9.00 13.41 6.09
CA ASP A 158 7.80 13.11 5.30
C ASP A 158 7.09 14.37 4.76
N ARG A 159 7.28 15.54 5.42
CA ARG A 159 6.72 16.81 4.94
C ARG A 159 7.35 17.25 3.63
N ALA A 160 8.66 17.02 3.45
CA ALA A 160 9.32 17.28 2.17
C ALA A 160 8.76 16.41 1.05
N VAL A 161 8.48 15.12 1.34
CA VAL A 161 7.83 14.23 0.37
C VAL A 161 6.44 14.72 -0.01
N ILE A 162 5.63 15.13 0.97
CA ILE A 162 4.28 15.65 0.71
C ILE A 162 4.32 16.96 -0.09
N ALA A 163 5.33 17.82 0.16
CA ALA A 163 5.56 19.02 -0.64
C ALA A 163 5.91 18.68 -2.11
N GLU A 164 6.69 17.62 -2.35
CA GLU A 164 6.97 17.10 -3.69
C GLU A 164 5.71 16.53 -4.36
N PHE A 165 4.80 15.91 -3.60
CA PHE A 165 3.49 15.52 -4.13
C PHE A 165 2.72 16.74 -4.62
N ALA A 166 2.60 17.77 -3.76
CA ALA A 166 1.90 19.01 -4.13
C ALA A 166 2.54 19.71 -5.35
N ARG A 167 3.88 19.70 -5.45
CA ARG A 167 4.61 20.28 -6.57
C ARG A 167 4.37 19.53 -7.88
N THR A 168 4.49 18.20 -7.85
CA THR A 168 4.49 17.36 -9.05
C THR A 168 3.09 16.96 -9.54
N LEU A 169 2.05 17.04 -8.69
CA LEU A 169 0.67 16.89 -9.12
C LEU A 169 0.23 18.03 -10.04
N THR A 170 -0.57 17.72 -11.05
CA THR A 170 -1.32 18.70 -11.84
C THR A 170 -2.42 19.33 -11.00
N PRO A 171 -2.91 20.55 -11.32
CA PRO A 171 -4.13 21.06 -10.72
C PRO A 171 -5.28 20.05 -10.89
N GLY A 172 -5.99 19.76 -9.80
CA GLY A 172 -7.04 18.73 -9.74
C GLY A 172 -6.53 17.30 -9.57
N GLY A 173 -5.22 17.05 -9.68
CA GLY A 173 -4.60 15.74 -9.47
C GLY A 173 -4.59 15.31 -7.99
N GLU A 174 -4.46 14.01 -7.75
CA GLU A 174 -4.58 13.41 -6.42
C GLU A 174 -3.35 12.58 -6.02
N ALA A 175 -2.88 12.77 -4.78
CA ALA A 175 -1.98 11.84 -4.09
C ALA A 175 -2.82 10.87 -3.26
N VAL A 176 -2.73 9.58 -3.54
CA VAL A 176 -3.39 8.50 -2.80
C VAL A 176 -2.36 7.83 -1.91
N VAL A 177 -2.52 8.00 -0.61
CA VAL A 177 -1.49 7.63 0.38
C VAL A 177 -2.05 6.64 1.38
N MET A 178 -1.37 5.51 1.55
CA MET A 178 -1.54 4.62 2.70
C MET A 178 -0.26 4.60 3.53
N VAL A 179 -0.43 4.68 4.83
CA VAL A 179 0.64 4.65 5.83
C VAL A 179 0.23 3.78 7.01
N PRO A 180 1.16 3.16 7.76
CA PRO A 180 0.79 2.41 8.94
C PRO A 180 0.18 3.35 9.96
N THR A 181 -1.08 3.11 10.29
CA THR A 181 -1.81 3.90 11.27
C THR A 181 -1.73 3.28 12.67
N ARG A 182 -1.96 4.10 13.68
CA ARG A 182 -2.18 3.65 15.05
C ARG A 182 -3.52 2.91 15.14
N PRO A 183 -3.68 1.97 16.11
CA PRO A 183 -4.97 1.31 16.33
C PRO A 183 -6.13 2.30 16.61
N ASP A 184 -5.82 3.44 17.24
CA ASP A 184 -6.72 4.53 17.57
C ASP A 184 -6.61 5.74 16.62
N TRP A 185 -6.25 5.49 15.37
CA TRP A 185 -5.90 6.51 14.37
C TRP A 185 -6.99 7.55 14.10
N ARG A 186 -8.25 7.22 14.37
CA ARG A 186 -9.37 8.16 14.16
C ARG A 186 -9.37 9.32 15.15
N THR A 187 -8.81 9.13 16.34
CA THR A 187 -8.85 10.09 17.45
C THR A 187 -7.48 10.54 17.91
N ALA A 188 -6.47 9.70 17.75
CA ALA A 188 -5.12 9.99 18.23
C ALA A 188 -4.25 10.59 17.12
N GLY A 189 -3.35 11.50 17.50
CA GLY A 189 -2.34 12.08 16.60
C GLY A 189 -1.21 11.10 16.28
N THR A 190 -0.39 11.46 15.30
CA THR A 190 0.82 10.72 14.90
C THR A 190 1.77 10.52 16.08
N ARG A 191 2.27 9.29 16.22
CA ARG A 191 3.32 8.97 17.19
C ARG A 191 4.67 8.98 16.50
N GLU A 192 5.49 9.96 16.82
CA GLU A 192 6.89 10.04 16.37
C GLU A 192 7.78 9.19 17.28
N PHE A 193 8.80 8.54 16.71
CA PHE A 193 9.75 7.72 17.49
C PHE A 193 11.09 8.43 17.72
N GLY A 194 11.35 9.57 17.04
CA GLY A 194 12.60 10.31 17.12
C GLY A 194 13.80 9.65 16.40
N ALA A 195 13.69 8.36 16.09
CA ALA A 195 14.61 7.57 15.29
C ALA A 195 13.89 6.38 14.67
N PRO A 196 14.40 5.75 13.59
CA PRO A 196 13.78 4.56 13.03
C PRO A 196 13.70 3.43 14.06
N ASN A 197 12.51 2.87 14.27
CA ASN A 197 12.35 1.78 15.21
C ASN A 197 13.13 0.52 14.73
N LEU A 198 13.71 -0.22 15.69
CA LEU A 198 14.61 -1.36 15.41
C LEU A 198 13.91 -2.53 14.68
N ARG A 199 12.60 -2.60 14.71
CA ARG A 199 11.85 -3.73 14.14
C ARG A 199 11.49 -3.53 12.68
N GLU A 200 11.03 -2.34 12.33
CA GLU A 200 10.41 -2.05 11.03
C GLU A 200 11.09 -0.89 10.29
N GLY A 201 11.95 -0.14 10.97
CA GLY A 201 12.63 1.04 10.41
C GLY A 201 11.69 2.23 10.24
N HIS A 202 10.59 2.27 11.01
CA HIS A 202 9.62 3.36 10.93
C HIS A 202 10.05 4.52 11.81
N TRP A 203 9.98 5.73 11.30
CA TRP A 203 10.12 6.97 12.07
C TRP A 203 8.87 7.30 12.86
N ARG A 204 7.69 6.82 12.39
CA ARG A 204 6.40 7.13 13.00
C ARG A 204 5.30 6.12 12.71
N LEU A 205 4.23 6.19 13.52
CA LEU A 205 2.91 5.64 13.23
C LEU A 205 1.92 6.80 13.14
N TYR A 206 1.19 6.86 12.03
CA TYR A 206 0.30 7.98 11.74
C TYR A 206 -1.03 7.92 12.47
N GLY A 207 -1.64 9.07 12.67
CA GLY A 207 -2.94 9.26 13.28
C GLY A 207 -3.81 10.22 12.47
N CYS A 208 -4.89 10.69 13.09
CA CYS A 208 -5.88 11.59 12.46
C CYS A 208 -5.31 12.92 11.98
N ASP A 209 -4.14 13.32 12.47
CA ASP A 209 -3.45 14.56 12.11
C ASP A 209 -2.65 14.44 10.79
N PHE A 210 -2.58 13.26 10.15
CA PHE A 210 -1.92 13.14 8.83
C PHE A 210 -2.54 14.09 7.80
N LYS A 211 -3.86 14.28 7.84
CA LYS A 211 -4.56 15.26 7.00
C LYS A 211 -4.01 16.69 7.12
N GLN A 212 -3.53 17.08 8.31
CA GLN A 212 -2.93 18.40 8.50
C GLN A 212 -1.58 18.53 7.77
N ARG A 213 -0.83 17.42 7.61
CA ARG A 213 0.40 17.40 6.81
C ARG A 213 0.11 17.65 5.33
N LEU A 214 -0.99 17.08 4.80
CA LEU A 214 -1.46 17.33 3.44
C LEU A 214 -1.84 18.81 3.26
N ARG A 215 -2.67 19.35 4.17
CA ARG A 215 -3.09 20.77 4.14
C ARG A 215 -1.93 21.74 4.23
N ALA A 216 -0.93 21.45 5.07
CA ALA A 216 0.27 22.28 5.22
C ALA A 216 1.09 22.39 3.93
N SER A 217 0.94 21.45 2.99
CA SER A 217 1.56 21.47 1.66
C SER A 217 0.64 22.05 0.57
N GLY A 218 -0.50 22.64 0.95
CA GLY A 218 -1.45 23.24 0.02
C GLY A 218 -2.39 22.25 -0.69
N LEU A 219 -2.50 21.01 -0.19
CA LEU A 219 -3.42 20.01 -0.69
C LEU A 219 -4.74 20.03 0.10
N GLU A 220 -5.85 19.88 -0.60
CA GLU A 220 -7.14 19.55 0.01
C GLU A 220 -7.12 18.09 0.44
N ASP A 221 -7.59 17.79 1.67
CA ASP A 221 -7.54 16.44 2.19
C ASP A 221 -8.91 15.75 2.20
N ARG A 222 -8.88 14.44 1.97
CA ARG A 222 -9.98 13.51 2.22
C ARG A 222 -9.42 12.24 2.84
N THR A 223 -10.16 11.63 3.75
CA THR A 223 -9.79 10.35 4.38
C THR A 223 -10.91 9.36 4.15
N ILE A 224 -10.57 8.14 3.76
CA ILE A 224 -11.49 7.01 3.61
C ILE A 224 -11.04 5.93 4.56
N ALA A 225 -11.94 5.47 5.43
CA ALA A 225 -11.70 4.29 6.23
C ALA A 225 -11.86 3.05 5.36
N THR A 226 -10.89 2.14 5.38
CA THR A 226 -10.92 0.94 4.54
C THR A 226 -12.09 0.00 4.88
N ALA A 227 -12.59 0.07 6.10
CA ALA A 227 -13.79 -0.66 6.53
C ALA A 227 -15.09 -0.17 5.84
N GLU A 228 -15.08 1.03 5.24
CA GLU A 228 -16.22 1.62 4.53
C GLU A 228 -16.25 1.25 3.04
N LEU A 229 -15.20 0.57 2.53
CA LEU A 229 -15.15 0.13 1.15
C LEU A 229 -16.13 -1.03 0.91
N GLU A 230 -16.84 -1.03 -0.21
CA GLU A 230 -17.91 -1.99 -0.54
C GLU A 230 -17.51 -3.46 -0.41
N CYS A 231 -16.25 -3.80 -0.67
CA CYS A 231 -15.76 -5.18 -0.56
C CYS A 231 -15.07 -5.48 0.77
N ALA A 232 -15.17 -4.63 1.80
CA ALA A 232 -14.35 -4.71 3.01
C ALA A 232 -14.36 -6.09 3.66
N GLU A 233 -15.55 -6.69 3.83
CA GLU A 233 -15.70 -8.00 4.44
C GLU A 233 -15.18 -9.13 3.54
N ALA A 234 -15.62 -9.20 2.27
CA ALA A 234 -15.22 -10.25 1.33
C ALA A 234 -13.72 -10.20 1.02
N CYS A 235 -13.13 -9.02 1.08
CA CYS A 235 -11.70 -8.77 0.84
C CYS A 235 -10.85 -8.90 2.11
N GLU A 236 -11.45 -9.14 3.28
CA GLU A 236 -10.78 -9.11 4.59
C GLU A 236 -9.90 -7.87 4.76
N LEU A 237 -10.48 -6.68 4.56
CA LEU A 237 -9.77 -5.43 4.77
C LEU A 237 -9.61 -5.19 6.28
N MET A 238 -8.48 -4.62 6.63
CA MET A 238 -8.23 -4.16 8.00
C MET A 238 -8.82 -2.77 8.18
N ASP A 239 -9.15 -2.40 9.41
CA ASP A 239 -9.49 -1.03 9.73
C ASP A 239 -8.24 -0.14 9.67
N ASP A 240 -8.10 0.55 8.55
CA ASP A 240 -6.97 1.42 8.21
C ASP A 240 -7.50 2.64 7.45
N ALA A 241 -6.64 3.53 7.01
CA ALA A 241 -6.99 4.74 6.29
C ALA A 241 -6.31 4.84 4.93
N ILE A 242 -7.06 5.30 3.94
CA ILE A 242 -6.54 5.88 2.70
C ILE A 242 -6.66 7.38 2.83
N PHE A 243 -5.53 8.07 2.82
CA PHE A 243 -5.47 9.52 2.82
C PHE A 243 -5.30 10.03 1.39
N ILE A 244 -6.09 11.02 1.02
CA ILE A 244 -6.08 11.61 -0.31
C ILE A 244 -5.73 13.08 -0.16
N GLY A 245 -4.69 13.52 -0.87
CA GLY A 245 -4.32 14.92 -1.01
C GLY A 245 -4.60 15.39 -2.43
N ARG A 246 -5.58 16.27 -2.64
CA ARG A 246 -5.93 16.82 -3.96
C ARG A 246 -5.30 18.19 -4.14
N LYS A 247 -4.63 18.40 -5.26
CA LYS A 247 -4.13 19.72 -5.61
C LYS A 247 -5.32 20.60 -6.07
N PRO A 248 -5.53 21.78 -5.47
CA PRO A 248 -6.59 22.67 -5.91
C PRO A 248 -6.51 23.00 -7.41
N LEU A 249 -7.64 23.22 -8.03
CA LEU A 249 -7.67 23.74 -9.40
C LEU A 249 -7.04 25.13 -9.43
N ALA A 250 -6.33 25.44 -10.51
CA ALA A 250 -5.87 26.81 -10.73
C ALA A 250 -7.09 27.75 -10.70
N ARG A 251 -7.02 28.82 -9.90
CA ARG A 251 -8.07 29.84 -9.96
C ARG A 251 -8.07 30.40 -11.37
N ALA A 252 -9.25 30.46 -11.98
CA ALA A 252 -9.43 31.23 -13.20
C ALA A 252 -9.08 32.70 -12.88
N SER A 253 -8.03 33.19 -13.52
CA SER A 253 -7.57 34.58 -13.44
C SER A 253 -8.52 35.48 -14.23
#